data_bf8140c9c2faa531ded1a0af68d11557
#
_entry.id   bf8140c9c2faa531ded1a0af68d11557
#
_cell.length_a   1.000
_cell.length_b   1.000
_cell.length_c   1.000
_cell.angle_alpha   90.00
_cell.angle_beta   90.00
_cell.angle_gamma   90.00
#
_symmetry.space_group_name_H-M   'P 1'
#
loop_
_entity.id
_entity.type
_entity.pdbx_description
1 polymer ?
#
loop_
_entity_poly.entity_id
_entity_poly.type
_entity_poly.pdbx_seq_one_letter_code
_entity_poly.pdbx_strand_id
1 'polypeptide(L)'
;MNLFKSIKKLVAPLLIAVLLLSACTSEMAENTTAPPTEADSSQSQTTAAQDIVPKCTAAVSYCVEDRSLLYSKQGNMKIYPASLTKLLTAYVALQYVSPDAEFTVGSELDYVEKGSSLCLIKKNNILKLSDLLAGLLLVSGNDAAYTIAVGTARRADPKRNMSDAQAIKYFCSLMNDAAEKMGMVNSRFVNPDGWDNDDQYSTPTDLLVLTENALKNETIREILGEKERKVTFVAGGNITWKNHIKLIDSSSEYYCADFIGGKTGTTDGAGYSLIAAFERDGKTYITVVAGCKNDNERCSQTLELYTKTAPSLAINQ
;
A
#
# COMPACT_ATOMS: atom_id res chain seq x y z
N MET A 1 -51.32 43.26 -6.37
CA MET A 1 -51.88 43.32 -7.74
C MET A 1 -51.20 42.19 -8.48
N ASN A 2 -51.85 41.05 -8.36
CA ASN A 2 -52.33 40.13 -9.41
C ASN A 2 -51.29 39.87 -10.54
N LEU A 3 -50.88 38.65 -10.88
CA LEU A 3 -51.72 37.58 -11.38
C LEU A 3 -51.05 36.22 -11.35
N PHE A 4 -51.76 35.23 -10.90
CA PHE A 4 -51.64 33.77 -11.11
C PHE A 4 -51.54 33.40 -12.60
N LYS A 5 -50.81 32.33 -12.94
CA LYS A 5 -51.43 31.24 -13.72
C LYS A 5 -50.57 29.96 -13.67
N SER A 6 -51.22 28.99 -13.11
CA SER A 6 -51.02 27.54 -13.16
C SER A 6 -51.28 26.99 -14.56
N ILE A 7 -50.49 25.99 -15.03
CA ILE A 7 -50.98 25.01 -16.01
C ILE A 7 -50.56 23.61 -15.57
N LYS A 8 -51.55 22.74 -15.53
CA LYS A 8 -51.63 21.36 -15.09
C LYS A 8 -51.13 20.39 -16.17
N LYS A 9 -50.56 19.26 -15.71
CA LYS A 9 -50.76 17.86 -16.09
C LYS A 9 -50.94 17.51 -17.58
N LEU A 10 -50.14 16.55 -18.06
CA LEU A 10 -50.65 15.47 -18.89
C LEU A 10 -49.88 14.15 -18.58
N VAL A 11 -50.63 13.19 -18.11
CA VAL A 11 -50.31 11.78 -17.94
C VAL A 11 -50.94 11.04 -19.13
N ALA A 12 -50.23 10.16 -19.77
CA ALA A 12 -50.83 9.16 -20.63
C ALA A 12 -50.04 7.83 -20.58
N PRO A 13 -50.71 6.70 -20.38
CA PRO A 13 -50.10 5.36 -20.38
C PRO A 13 -50.29 4.70 -21.74
N LEU A 14 -49.33 3.82 -22.12
CA LEU A 14 -49.53 2.88 -23.24
C LEU A 14 -48.94 1.53 -22.90
N LEU A 15 -49.77 0.66 -22.53
CA LEU A 15 -50.35 -0.54 -23.17
C LEU A 15 -49.33 -1.64 -23.53
N ILE A 16 -49.56 -2.69 -22.82
CA ILE A 16 -49.12 -4.09 -22.97
C ILE A 16 -49.61 -4.67 -24.33
N ALA A 17 -48.75 -5.35 -25.05
CA ALA A 17 -49.15 -6.31 -26.07
C ALA A 17 -48.49 -7.67 -25.83
N VAL A 18 -49.27 -8.58 -25.31
CA VAL A 18 -49.01 -10.02 -25.25
C VAL A 18 -49.39 -10.61 -26.62
N LEU A 19 -48.52 -11.39 -27.22
CA LEU A 19 -48.84 -12.29 -28.32
C LEU A 19 -48.31 -13.67 -28.01
N LEU A 20 -49.24 -14.55 -27.64
CA LEU A 20 -49.16 -16.00 -27.67
C LEU A 20 -49.51 -16.48 -29.07
N LEU A 21 -48.83 -17.51 -29.57
CA LEU A 21 -49.26 -18.58 -30.50
C LEU A 21 -47.96 -19.18 -31.08
N SER A 22 -47.74 -20.44 -31.27
CA SER A 22 -48.49 -21.67 -31.18
C SER A 22 -47.52 -22.85 -31.38
N ALA A 23 -47.81 -23.95 -30.80
CA ALA A 23 -47.06 -25.19 -30.90
C ALA A 23 -47.08 -25.77 -32.31
N CYS A 24 -46.00 -26.40 -32.74
CA CYS A 24 -46.04 -27.52 -33.68
C CYS A 24 -44.99 -28.57 -33.32
N THR A 25 -45.45 -29.70 -32.96
CA THR A 25 -44.69 -30.94 -32.66
C THR A 25 -44.19 -31.59 -33.94
N SER A 26 -42.93 -32.03 -33.96
CA SER A 26 -42.54 -33.23 -34.70
C SER A 26 -41.37 -33.92 -33.99
N GLU A 27 -41.61 -35.16 -33.66
CA GLU A 27 -40.66 -36.12 -33.08
C GLU A 27 -39.54 -36.51 -34.03
N MET A 28 -38.51 -37.01 -33.40
CA MET A 28 -37.52 -38.02 -33.79
C MET A 28 -36.09 -37.50 -34.03
N ALA A 29 -35.21 -37.78 -33.13
CA ALA A 29 -34.07 -38.70 -33.15
C ALA A 29 -33.10 -38.40 -32.01
N GLU A 30 -32.95 -39.36 -31.16
CA GLU A 30 -31.86 -39.44 -30.19
C GLU A 30 -30.48 -39.35 -30.86
N ASN A 31 -29.68 -38.42 -30.41
CA ASN A 31 -28.23 -38.56 -30.49
C ASN A 31 -27.61 -37.97 -29.24
N THR A 32 -27.28 -38.88 -28.32
CA THR A 32 -26.56 -38.64 -27.10
C THR A 32 -25.14 -38.18 -27.45
N THR A 33 -24.86 -36.87 -27.30
CA THR A 33 -23.53 -36.38 -27.10
C THR A 33 -23.51 -35.61 -25.78
N ALA A 34 -22.74 -36.11 -24.82
CA ALA A 34 -22.47 -35.50 -23.55
C ALA A 34 -21.95 -34.06 -23.74
N PRO A 35 -22.32 -33.11 -22.83
CA PRO A 35 -21.75 -31.75 -22.87
C PRO A 35 -20.23 -31.81 -22.65
N PRO A 36 -19.45 -30.91 -23.28
CA PRO A 36 -18.03 -30.85 -23.02
C PRO A 36 -17.82 -30.51 -21.55
N THR A 37 -17.09 -31.34 -20.87
CA THR A 37 -16.53 -31.13 -19.54
C THR A 37 -15.83 -29.78 -19.54
N GLU A 38 -16.25 -28.88 -18.66
CA GLU A 38 -15.50 -27.67 -18.34
C GLU A 38 -14.09 -28.11 -17.99
N ALA A 39 -13.13 -27.69 -18.80
CA ALA A 39 -11.71 -27.83 -18.50
C ALA A 39 -11.42 -27.03 -17.22
N ASP A 40 -11.18 -27.77 -16.16
CA ASP A 40 -10.64 -27.31 -14.91
C ASP A 40 -9.33 -26.54 -15.18
N SER A 41 -9.43 -25.19 -15.19
CA SER A 41 -8.30 -24.29 -15.29
C SER A 41 -7.70 -23.99 -13.91
N SER A 42 -7.63 -25.01 -13.07
CA SER A 42 -6.89 -24.99 -11.82
C SER A 42 -5.79 -26.05 -11.92
N GLN A 43 -4.57 -25.61 -12.19
CA GLN A 43 -3.34 -26.19 -11.65
C GLN A 43 -2.14 -25.92 -12.56
N SER A 44 -1.45 -24.81 -12.33
CA SER A 44 0.01 -24.82 -12.28
C SER A 44 0.48 -23.93 -11.12
N GLN A 45 0.10 -24.32 -9.92
CA GLN A 45 0.82 -23.88 -8.73
C GLN A 45 2.08 -24.75 -8.63
N THR A 46 3.23 -24.11 -8.81
CA THR A 46 4.54 -24.74 -8.63
C THR A 46 4.60 -25.42 -7.27
N THR A 47 4.90 -26.69 -7.25
CA THR A 47 5.00 -27.58 -6.08
C THR A 47 5.92 -27.06 -4.95
N ALA A 48 6.81 -26.12 -5.24
CA ALA A 48 7.71 -25.51 -4.25
C ALA A 48 7.02 -24.58 -3.23
N ALA A 49 5.85 -23.99 -3.58
CA ALA A 49 5.15 -23.05 -2.70
C ALA A 49 4.31 -23.73 -1.60
N GLN A 50 4.02 -25.02 -1.74
CA GLN A 50 3.14 -25.73 -0.81
C GLN A 50 3.78 -26.04 0.55
N ASP A 51 5.11 -26.03 0.66
CA ASP A 51 5.84 -26.30 1.91
C ASP A 51 6.17 -25.05 2.73
N ILE A 52 5.77 -23.85 2.25
CA ILE A 52 6.01 -22.59 2.96
C ILE A 52 4.87 -22.35 3.94
N VAL A 53 5.15 -22.41 5.22
CA VAL A 53 4.18 -22.05 6.27
C VAL A 53 4.77 -20.93 7.12
N PRO A 54 4.64 -19.64 6.70
CA PRO A 54 5.13 -18.54 7.51
C PRO A 54 4.48 -18.55 8.90
N LYS A 55 5.27 -18.28 9.95
CA LYS A 55 4.79 -18.19 11.34
C LYS A 55 3.97 -16.94 11.59
N CYS A 56 4.06 -15.92 10.71
CA CYS A 56 3.24 -14.72 10.76
C CYS A 56 1.75 -15.00 10.48
N THR A 57 0.87 -14.08 10.84
CA THR A 57 -0.59 -14.20 10.67
C THR A 57 -0.97 -14.26 9.19
N ALA A 58 -0.40 -13.38 8.37
CA ALA A 58 -0.69 -13.32 6.94
C ALA A 58 0.60 -13.05 6.15
N ALA A 59 0.66 -13.56 4.91
CA ALA A 59 1.81 -13.35 4.02
C ALA A 59 1.43 -13.50 2.56
N VAL A 60 2.05 -12.70 1.69
CA VAL A 60 1.95 -12.83 0.23
C VAL A 60 3.34 -12.64 -0.41
N SER A 61 3.56 -13.31 -1.55
CA SER A 61 4.73 -13.11 -2.41
C SER A 61 4.27 -13.00 -3.87
N TYR A 62 4.89 -12.11 -4.61
CA TYR A 62 4.48 -11.74 -5.97
C TYR A 62 5.68 -11.42 -6.85
N CYS A 63 5.64 -11.84 -8.10
CA CYS A 63 6.59 -11.44 -9.14
C CYS A 63 5.92 -10.37 -10.02
N VAL A 64 6.54 -9.19 -10.10
CA VAL A 64 5.98 -8.03 -10.78
C VAL A 64 5.91 -8.25 -12.29
N GLU A 65 7.00 -8.69 -12.91
CA GLU A 65 7.12 -8.86 -14.37
C GLU A 65 6.22 -9.99 -14.88
N ASP A 66 6.12 -11.06 -14.13
CA ASP A 66 5.26 -12.22 -14.48
C ASP A 66 3.80 -11.98 -14.10
N ARG A 67 3.50 -10.91 -13.34
CA ARG A 67 2.18 -10.61 -12.76
C ARG A 67 1.58 -11.80 -12.02
N SER A 68 2.42 -12.55 -11.33
CA SER A 68 2.03 -13.80 -10.69
C SER A 68 2.12 -13.73 -9.17
N LEU A 69 1.02 -14.15 -8.53
CA LEU A 69 0.99 -14.39 -7.09
C LEU A 69 1.65 -15.73 -6.81
N LEU A 70 2.83 -15.71 -6.20
CA LEU A 70 3.66 -16.88 -5.96
C LEU A 70 3.28 -17.61 -4.66
N TYR A 71 2.77 -16.86 -3.70
CA TYR A 71 2.31 -17.38 -2.41
C TYR A 71 1.25 -16.50 -1.80
N SER A 72 0.27 -17.12 -1.13
CA SER A 72 -0.74 -16.39 -0.36
C SER A 72 -1.18 -17.18 0.86
N LYS A 73 -0.95 -16.61 2.04
CA LYS A 73 -1.53 -17.03 3.31
C LYS A 73 -2.35 -15.86 3.83
N GLN A 74 -3.68 -16.02 3.89
CA GLN A 74 -4.58 -14.97 4.37
C GLN A 74 -4.38 -13.60 3.67
N GLY A 75 -4.06 -13.60 2.36
CA GLY A 75 -3.71 -12.39 1.61
C GLY A 75 -4.77 -11.30 1.63
N ASN A 76 -6.05 -11.66 1.77
CA ASN A 76 -7.18 -10.71 1.85
C ASN A 76 -7.69 -10.49 3.27
N MET A 77 -7.00 -10.99 4.31
CA MET A 77 -7.34 -10.73 5.69
C MET A 77 -7.12 -9.25 6.01
N LYS A 78 -8.09 -8.60 6.66
CA LYS A 78 -7.92 -7.25 7.18
C LYS A 78 -6.93 -7.27 8.34
N ILE A 79 -5.96 -6.38 8.26
CA ILE A 79 -4.91 -6.17 9.27
C ILE A 79 -4.80 -4.68 9.60
N TYR A 80 -4.28 -4.35 10.76
CA TYR A 80 -3.76 -3.02 11.03
C TYR A 80 -2.47 -2.85 10.21
N PRO A 81 -2.39 -1.85 9.31
CA PRO A 81 -1.22 -1.66 8.46
C PRO A 81 -0.01 -1.12 9.23
N ALA A 82 -0.22 -0.54 10.41
CA ALA A 82 0.81 0.15 11.15
C ALA A 82 1.60 1.12 10.26
N SER A 83 2.89 1.29 10.48
CA SER A 83 3.74 2.17 9.67
C SER A 83 3.94 1.75 8.21
N LEU A 84 3.37 0.64 7.74
CA LEU A 84 3.29 0.33 6.30
C LEU A 84 2.46 1.39 5.55
N THR A 85 1.51 2.04 6.24
CA THR A 85 0.74 3.22 5.79
C THR A 85 1.61 4.34 5.21
N LYS A 86 2.83 4.53 5.76
CA LYS A 86 3.74 5.59 5.34
C LYS A 86 4.21 5.48 3.89
N LEU A 87 4.15 4.27 3.32
CA LEU A 87 4.42 4.09 1.90
C LEU A 87 3.34 4.78 1.04
N LEU A 88 2.07 4.69 1.45
CA LEU A 88 0.98 5.41 0.79
C LEU A 88 1.08 6.92 1.02
N THR A 89 1.48 7.36 2.20
CA THR A 89 1.74 8.77 2.51
C THR A 89 2.81 9.35 1.58
N ALA A 90 3.93 8.63 1.38
CA ALA A 90 4.96 9.03 0.44
C ALA A 90 4.46 9.07 -1.00
N TYR A 91 3.75 8.02 -1.44
CA TYR A 91 3.18 7.92 -2.77
C TYR A 91 2.23 9.08 -3.09
N VAL A 92 1.31 9.38 -2.17
CA VAL A 92 0.34 10.47 -2.33
C VAL A 92 1.03 11.84 -2.34
N ALA A 93 1.98 12.08 -1.44
CA ALA A 93 2.68 13.37 -1.40
C ALA A 93 3.34 13.70 -2.75
N LEU A 94 3.99 12.72 -3.38
CA LEU A 94 4.66 12.88 -4.67
C LEU A 94 3.72 13.01 -5.87
N GLN A 95 2.41 12.75 -5.71
CA GLN A 95 1.41 13.05 -6.74
C GLN A 95 1.10 14.55 -6.84
N TYR A 96 1.32 15.31 -5.77
CA TYR A 96 0.92 16.71 -5.66
C TYR A 96 2.09 17.68 -5.52
N VAL A 97 3.25 17.19 -5.05
CA VAL A 97 4.36 18.05 -4.64
C VAL A 97 5.69 17.51 -5.17
N SER A 98 6.50 18.43 -5.72
CA SER A 98 7.88 18.10 -6.15
C SER A 98 8.75 17.66 -4.95
N PRO A 99 9.65 16.67 -5.13
CA PRO A 99 10.63 16.27 -4.10
C PRO A 99 11.48 17.42 -3.57
N ASP A 100 11.71 18.46 -4.37
CA ASP A 100 12.51 19.63 -4.00
C ASP A 100 11.73 20.74 -3.27
N ALA A 101 10.41 20.61 -3.15
CA ALA A 101 9.60 21.60 -2.45
C ALA A 101 9.91 21.62 -0.96
N GLU A 102 10.08 22.84 -0.41
CA GLU A 102 10.35 23.02 1.00
C GLU A 102 9.08 22.98 1.84
N PHE A 103 9.17 22.34 2.98
CA PHE A 103 8.14 22.23 4.00
C PHE A 103 8.65 22.85 5.30
N THR A 104 7.83 23.68 5.92
CA THR A 104 8.08 24.19 7.26
C THR A 104 7.31 23.35 8.27
N VAL A 105 8.01 22.78 9.22
CA VAL A 105 7.41 22.00 10.32
C VAL A 105 6.66 22.96 11.25
N GLY A 106 5.42 22.67 11.54
CA GLY A 106 4.50 23.54 12.29
C GLY A 106 3.82 22.87 13.48
N SER A 107 2.56 23.26 13.70
CA SER A 107 1.71 22.76 14.79
C SER A 107 1.13 21.38 14.52
N GLU A 108 1.28 20.85 13.32
CA GLU A 108 0.88 19.46 13.00
C GLU A 108 1.58 18.41 13.86
N LEU A 109 2.73 18.74 14.45
CA LEU A 109 3.41 17.86 15.42
C LEU A 109 2.57 17.59 16.68
N ASP A 110 1.61 18.45 16.99
CA ASP A 110 0.73 18.28 18.15
C ASP A 110 -0.28 17.10 17.97
N TYR A 111 -0.38 16.56 16.72
CA TYR A 111 -1.19 15.38 16.39
C TYR A 111 -0.40 14.07 16.47
N VAL A 112 0.90 14.13 16.70
CA VAL A 112 1.74 12.94 16.81
C VAL A 112 1.52 12.26 18.15
N GLU A 113 1.11 10.99 18.11
CA GLU A 113 0.84 10.23 19.33
C GLU A 113 2.10 9.96 20.14
N LYS A 114 1.95 10.00 21.47
CA LYS A 114 3.07 9.74 22.39
C LYS A 114 3.54 8.28 22.28
N GLY A 115 4.86 8.10 22.26
CA GLY A 115 5.47 6.77 22.14
C GLY A 115 5.65 6.28 20.71
N SER A 116 5.21 7.08 19.71
CA SER A 116 5.46 6.75 18.30
C SER A 116 6.91 6.99 17.87
N SER A 117 7.30 6.36 16.76
CA SER A 117 8.62 6.57 16.14
C SER A 117 8.74 8.00 15.60
N LEU A 118 9.87 8.65 15.83
CA LEU A 118 10.12 10.02 15.39
C LEU A 118 11.41 10.08 14.56
N CYS A 119 11.43 10.92 13.54
CA CYS A 119 12.66 11.34 12.88
C CYS A 119 13.29 12.57 13.54
N LEU A 120 12.70 13.08 14.64
CA LEU A 120 13.19 14.14 15.52
C LEU A 120 13.25 15.52 14.88
N ILE A 121 12.38 15.82 13.92
CA ILE A 121 12.19 17.17 13.40
C ILE A 121 11.44 18.04 14.42
N LYS A 122 11.66 19.35 14.37
CA LYS A 122 11.11 20.31 15.33
C LYS A 122 10.38 21.45 14.63
N LYS A 123 9.42 22.08 15.31
CA LYS A 123 8.75 23.29 14.82
C LYS A 123 9.78 24.31 14.29
N ASN A 124 9.46 24.91 13.16
CA ASN A 124 10.29 25.84 12.39
C ASN A 124 11.50 25.20 11.66
N ASN A 125 11.71 23.89 11.72
CA ASN A 125 12.61 23.27 10.77
C ASN A 125 12.04 23.41 9.35
N ILE A 126 12.91 23.63 8.38
CA ILE A 126 12.57 23.69 6.96
C ILE A 126 13.37 22.61 6.25
N LEU A 127 12.66 21.70 5.58
CA LEU A 127 13.24 20.55 4.86
C LEU A 127 12.59 20.41 3.49
N LYS A 128 13.32 19.88 2.54
CA LYS A 128 12.74 19.41 1.28
C LYS A 128 11.81 18.21 1.50
N LEU A 129 10.82 18.03 0.63
CA LEU A 129 9.97 16.84 0.67
C LEU A 129 10.80 15.56 0.60
N SER A 130 11.82 15.48 -0.28
CA SER A 130 12.71 14.32 -0.39
C SER A 130 13.39 13.94 0.94
N ASP A 131 13.77 14.95 1.76
CA ASP A 131 14.34 14.70 3.07
C ASP A 131 13.29 14.25 4.09
N LEU A 132 12.11 14.88 4.08
CA LEU A 132 11.00 14.43 4.92
C LEU A 132 10.58 12.98 4.58
N LEU A 133 10.60 12.59 3.29
CA LEU A 133 10.35 11.23 2.86
C LEU A 133 11.41 10.25 3.39
N ALA A 134 12.67 10.69 3.49
CA ALA A 134 13.70 9.84 4.11
C ALA A 134 13.45 9.67 5.63
N GLY A 135 13.09 10.71 6.35
CA GLY A 135 12.66 10.61 7.75
C GLY A 135 11.43 9.73 7.93
N LEU A 136 10.48 9.80 6.99
CA LEU A 136 9.27 8.98 6.96
C LEU A 136 9.56 7.48 6.76
N LEU A 137 10.43 7.15 5.80
CA LEU A 137 10.60 5.77 5.32
C LEU A 137 11.73 5.03 6.02
N LEU A 138 12.89 5.68 6.29
CA LEU A 138 14.06 5.04 6.89
C LEU A 138 13.90 4.79 8.39
N VAL A 139 13.45 5.84 9.13
CA VAL A 139 13.29 5.77 10.59
C VAL A 139 11.82 5.76 11.03
N SER A 140 10.90 5.67 10.06
CA SER A 140 9.46 5.56 10.33
C SER A 140 8.87 6.76 11.11
N GLY A 141 9.37 8.00 10.85
CA GLY A 141 8.98 9.20 11.59
C GLY A 141 7.51 9.57 11.44
N ASN A 142 6.76 9.55 12.56
CA ASN A 142 5.37 10.02 12.59
C ASN A 142 5.30 11.55 12.48
N ASP A 143 6.26 12.25 13.03
CA ASP A 143 6.46 13.69 12.86
C ASP A 143 6.60 14.09 11.38
N ALA A 144 7.40 13.35 10.61
CA ALA A 144 7.48 13.53 9.16
C ALA A 144 6.15 13.24 8.47
N ALA A 145 5.41 12.19 8.88
CA ALA A 145 4.13 11.83 8.28
C ALA A 145 3.10 12.96 8.38
N TYR A 146 2.95 13.57 9.56
CA TYR A 146 2.02 14.68 9.76
C TYR A 146 2.48 15.96 9.05
N THR A 147 3.78 16.27 9.05
CA THR A 147 4.32 17.41 8.30
C THR A 147 4.07 17.26 6.79
N ILE A 148 4.31 16.08 6.24
CA ILE A 148 4.03 15.78 4.84
C ILE A 148 2.53 15.89 4.56
N ALA A 149 1.68 15.32 5.40
CA ALA A 149 0.23 15.33 5.21
C ALA A 149 -0.33 16.76 5.15
N VAL A 150 0.00 17.60 6.14
CA VAL A 150 -0.50 18.97 6.21
C VAL A 150 0.05 19.83 5.08
N GLY A 151 1.34 19.75 4.83
CA GLY A 151 1.98 20.53 3.77
C GLY A 151 1.53 20.14 2.37
N THR A 152 1.28 18.85 2.12
CA THR A 152 0.75 18.35 0.84
C THR A 152 -0.71 18.75 0.66
N ALA A 153 -1.56 18.57 1.67
CA ALA A 153 -2.97 18.94 1.61
C ALA A 153 -3.18 20.41 1.23
N ARG A 154 -2.41 21.30 1.85
CA ARG A 154 -2.47 22.75 1.57
C ARG A 154 -1.99 23.12 0.16
N ARG A 155 -1.08 22.32 -0.44
CA ARG A 155 -0.62 22.51 -1.81
C ARG A 155 -1.56 21.88 -2.84
N ALA A 156 -2.20 20.79 -2.49
CA ALA A 156 -3.19 20.12 -3.35
C ALA A 156 -4.45 20.99 -3.56
N ASP A 157 -4.85 21.78 -2.54
CA ASP A 157 -5.95 22.76 -2.65
C ASP A 157 -5.58 24.09 -1.98
N PRO A 158 -4.81 24.96 -2.67
CA PRO A 158 -4.30 26.21 -2.08
C PRO A 158 -5.39 27.28 -1.86
N LYS A 159 -6.57 27.11 -2.45
CA LYS A 159 -7.72 28.02 -2.25
C LYS A 159 -8.45 27.73 -0.94
N ARG A 160 -8.29 26.54 -0.40
CA ARG A 160 -8.93 26.11 0.84
C ARG A 160 -8.03 26.44 2.03
N ASN A 161 -8.41 27.46 2.80
CA ASN A 161 -7.72 27.79 4.06
C ASN A 161 -8.02 26.71 5.10
N MET A 162 -7.11 25.73 5.26
CA MET A 162 -7.29 24.55 6.12
C MET A 162 -6.50 24.73 7.43
N SER A 163 -7.18 24.51 8.58
CA SER A 163 -6.49 24.19 9.84
C SER A 163 -5.72 22.87 9.70
N ASP A 164 -4.80 22.56 10.63
CA ASP A 164 -4.04 21.31 10.58
C ASP A 164 -4.97 20.09 10.60
N ALA A 165 -5.99 20.06 11.47
CA ALA A 165 -6.97 18.99 11.51
C ALA A 165 -7.73 18.79 10.18
N GLN A 166 -8.11 19.90 9.53
CA GLN A 166 -8.77 19.85 8.22
C GLN A 166 -7.81 19.38 7.13
N ALA A 167 -6.55 19.79 7.18
CA ALA A 167 -5.53 19.37 6.22
C ALA A 167 -5.21 17.87 6.37
N ILE A 168 -5.06 17.36 7.60
CA ILE A 168 -4.87 15.94 7.89
C ILE A 168 -6.05 15.12 7.34
N LYS A 169 -7.29 15.53 7.65
CA LYS A 169 -8.49 14.85 7.15
C LYS A 169 -8.57 14.86 5.63
N TYR A 170 -8.22 15.98 5.00
CA TYR A 170 -8.20 16.09 3.53
C TYR A 170 -7.09 15.23 2.93
N PHE A 171 -5.91 15.18 3.52
CA PHE A 171 -4.84 14.30 3.08
C PHE A 171 -5.25 12.82 3.17
N CYS A 172 -5.91 12.39 4.25
CA CYS A 172 -6.45 11.03 4.36
C CYS A 172 -7.50 10.74 3.27
N SER A 173 -8.29 11.74 2.83
CA SER A 173 -9.17 11.53 1.67
C SER A 173 -8.38 11.30 0.39
N LEU A 174 -7.30 12.05 0.16
CA LEU A 174 -6.39 11.83 -0.98
C LEU A 174 -5.72 10.44 -0.93
N MET A 175 -5.38 9.96 0.29
CA MET A 175 -4.85 8.59 0.47
C MET A 175 -5.88 7.53 0.04
N ASN A 176 -7.13 7.67 0.47
CA ASN A 176 -8.19 6.72 0.10
C ASN A 176 -8.53 6.80 -1.39
N ASP A 177 -8.58 7.98 -1.99
CA ASP A 177 -8.77 8.16 -3.43
C ASP A 177 -7.63 7.51 -4.23
N ALA A 178 -6.38 7.61 -3.76
CA ALA A 178 -5.24 6.96 -4.38
C ALA A 178 -5.31 5.43 -4.22
N ALA A 179 -5.68 4.94 -3.05
CA ALA A 179 -5.86 3.52 -2.78
C ALA A 179 -6.93 2.92 -3.70
N GLU A 180 -8.08 3.57 -3.83
CA GLU A 180 -9.16 3.14 -4.73
C GLU A 180 -8.70 3.10 -6.19
N LYS A 181 -8.01 4.14 -6.68
CA LYS A 181 -7.46 4.19 -8.04
C LYS A 181 -6.44 3.10 -8.34
N MET A 182 -5.69 2.65 -7.33
CA MET A 182 -4.76 1.52 -7.44
C MET A 182 -5.46 0.16 -7.36
N GLY A 183 -6.75 0.12 -6.98
CA GLY A 183 -7.50 -1.12 -6.79
C GLY A 183 -7.36 -1.73 -5.38
N MET A 184 -6.93 -0.96 -4.38
CA MET A 184 -6.84 -1.39 -2.98
C MET A 184 -8.23 -1.34 -2.31
N VAL A 185 -9.15 -2.18 -2.79
CA VAL A 185 -10.58 -2.14 -2.43
C VAL A 185 -10.88 -2.61 -0.99
N ASN A 186 -9.92 -3.25 -0.33
CA ASN A 186 -10.06 -3.74 1.03
C ASN A 186 -9.22 -2.92 2.04
N SER A 187 -8.96 -1.65 1.73
CA SER A 187 -8.15 -0.75 2.57
C SER A 187 -8.89 0.53 2.89
N ARG A 188 -8.60 1.08 4.06
CA ARG A 188 -9.06 2.39 4.51
C ARG A 188 -8.02 3.04 5.40
N PHE A 189 -7.77 4.33 5.18
CA PHE A 189 -6.77 5.11 5.89
C PHE A 189 -7.41 6.34 6.52
N VAL A 190 -7.17 6.54 7.82
CA VAL A 190 -7.73 7.65 8.61
C VAL A 190 -6.67 8.53 9.28
N ASN A 191 -5.41 8.09 9.23
CA ASN A 191 -4.24 8.87 9.61
C ASN A 191 -3.06 8.63 8.64
N PRO A 192 -2.07 9.54 8.58
CA PRO A 192 -0.97 9.44 7.63
C PRO A 192 0.20 8.55 8.10
N ASP A 193 0.22 8.15 9.36
CA ASP A 193 1.38 7.51 10.00
C ASP A 193 1.18 6.02 10.30
N GLY A 194 -0.08 5.56 10.34
CA GLY A 194 -0.41 4.17 10.60
C GLY A 194 -0.61 3.84 12.07
N TRP A 195 -0.81 4.84 12.94
CA TRP A 195 -1.21 4.57 14.32
C TRP A 195 -2.53 3.80 14.36
N ASP A 196 -2.65 2.84 15.29
CA ASP A 196 -3.82 1.97 15.35
C ASP A 196 -5.12 2.76 15.53
N ASN A 197 -6.10 2.43 14.71
CA ASN A 197 -7.44 2.97 14.74
C ASN A 197 -8.39 1.93 14.15
N ASP A 198 -9.54 1.71 14.76
CA ASP A 198 -10.51 0.67 14.34
C ASP A 198 -11.04 0.90 12.91
N ASP A 199 -11.03 2.14 12.44
CA ASP A 199 -11.40 2.51 11.08
C ASP A 199 -10.25 2.41 10.06
N GLN A 200 -9.02 2.10 10.50
CA GLN A 200 -7.83 1.99 9.65
C GLN A 200 -7.44 0.54 9.45
N TYR A 201 -7.50 0.07 8.22
CA TYR A 201 -7.14 -1.30 7.87
C TYR A 201 -6.62 -1.40 6.44
N SER A 202 -5.90 -2.47 6.18
CA SER A 202 -5.48 -2.89 4.83
C SER A 202 -5.45 -4.42 4.77
N THR A 203 -5.02 -4.97 3.64
CA THR A 203 -4.73 -6.38 3.47
C THR A 203 -3.34 -6.60 2.90
N PRO A 204 -2.69 -7.75 3.12
CA PRO A 204 -1.41 -8.05 2.48
C PRO A 204 -1.44 -7.88 0.95
N THR A 205 -2.53 -8.29 0.30
CA THR A 205 -2.71 -8.13 -1.15
C THR A 205 -2.78 -6.65 -1.56
N ASP A 206 -3.54 -5.81 -0.84
CA ASP A 206 -3.62 -4.38 -1.14
C ASP A 206 -2.26 -3.70 -0.90
N LEU A 207 -1.54 -4.08 0.17
CA LEU A 207 -0.19 -3.56 0.45
C LEU A 207 0.83 -3.98 -0.63
N LEU A 208 0.66 -5.15 -1.24
CA LEU A 208 1.44 -5.56 -2.41
C LEU A 208 1.17 -4.62 -3.60
N VAL A 209 -0.11 -4.35 -3.91
CA VAL A 209 -0.50 -3.41 -4.96
C VAL A 209 0.08 -2.01 -4.71
N LEU A 210 0.01 -1.52 -3.46
CA LEU A 210 0.65 -0.27 -3.07
C LEU A 210 2.15 -0.29 -3.35
N THR A 211 2.84 -1.36 -2.97
CA THR A 211 4.29 -1.48 -3.11
C THR A 211 4.72 -1.47 -4.57
N GLU A 212 4.03 -2.24 -5.43
CA GLU A 212 4.28 -2.25 -6.87
C GLU A 212 4.15 -0.84 -7.46
N ASN A 213 3.09 -0.09 -7.09
CA ASN A 213 2.90 1.28 -7.58
C ASN A 213 3.93 2.27 -7.01
N ALA A 214 4.29 2.13 -5.75
CA ALA A 214 5.29 2.98 -5.08
C ALA A 214 6.69 2.81 -5.70
N LEU A 215 7.08 1.58 -6.03
CA LEU A 215 8.38 1.28 -6.66
C LEU A 215 8.53 1.84 -8.09
N LYS A 216 7.43 2.20 -8.77
CA LYS A 216 7.46 2.91 -10.06
C LYS A 216 7.92 4.37 -9.92
N ASN A 217 7.85 4.93 -8.71
CA ASN A 217 8.36 6.26 -8.40
C ASN A 217 9.84 6.15 -7.99
N GLU A 218 10.72 6.76 -8.78
CA GLU A 218 12.17 6.69 -8.58
C GLU A 218 12.59 7.22 -7.19
N THR A 219 12.04 8.35 -6.76
CA THR A 219 12.34 8.93 -5.44
C THR A 219 12.01 7.96 -4.29
N ILE A 220 10.86 7.27 -4.36
CA ILE A 220 10.49 6.28 -3.35
C ILE A 220 11.43 5.07 -3.41
N ARG A 221 11.68 4.55 -4.62
CA ARG A 221 12.55 3.37 -4.82
C ARG A 221 13.94 3.62 -4.27
N GLU A 222 14.53 4.78 -4.58
CA GLU A 222 15.85 5.17 -4.07
C GLU A 222 15.87 5.23 -2.54
N ILE A 223 14.93 5.97 -1.92
CA ILE A 223 14.88 6.14 -0.47
C ILE A 223 14.71 4.78 0.25
N LEU A 224 13.84 3.91 -0.24
CA LEU A 224 13.62 2.60 0.38
C LEU A 224 14.89 1.73 0.39
N GLY A 225 15.79 1.91 -0.58
CA GLY A 225 17.07 1.21 -0.70
C GLY A 225 18.25 1.90 -0.01
N GLU A 226 18.05 3.06 0.63
CA GLU A 226 19.13 3.74 1.33
C GLU A 226 19.47 3.09 2.68
N LYS A 227 20.76 2.96 2.98
CA LYS A 227 21.26 2.53 4.31
C LYS A 227 21.16 3.66 5.32
N GLU A 228 21.47 4.87 4.89
CA GLU A 228 21.39 6.08 5.72
C GLU A 228 21.29 7.32 4.83
N ARG A 229 20.71 8.39 5.37
CA ARG A 229 20.71 9.74 4.77
C ARG A 229 21.13 10.78 5.79
N LYS A 230 22.12 11.58 5.41
CA LYS A 230 22.49 12.81 6.13
C LYS A 230 21.71 13.99 5.55
N VAL A 231 20.95 14.66 6.39
CA VAL A 231 20.09 15.79 6.01
C VAL A 231 20.60 17.04 6.70
N THR A 232 20.67 18.15 5.95
CA THR A 232 20.96 19.49 6.46
C THR A 232 19.71 20.33 6.35
N PHE A 233 19.24 20.89 7.47
CA PHE A 233 18.06 21.75 7.47
C PHE A 233 18.37 23.10 6.83
N VAL A 234 17.41 23.69 6.14
CA VAL A 234 17.57 24.99 5.47
C VAL A 234 17.95 26.07 6.47
N ALA A 235 17.39 26.06 7.69
CA ALA A 235 17.70 27.01 8.77
C ALA A 235 18.98 26.66 9.56
N GLY A 236 19.77 25.66 9.11
CA GLY A 236 20.97 25.19 9.81
C GLY A 236 20.71 24.02 10.76
N GLY A 237 21.77 23.27 11.05
CA GLY A 237 21.72 21.99 11.76
C GLY A 237 21.61 20.80 10.79
N ASN A 238 21.95 19.62 11.30
CA ASN A 238 21.91 18.39 10.51
C ASN A 238 21.46 17.21 11.38
N ILE A 239 20.99 16.16 10.71
CA ILE A 239 20.63 14.88 11.30
C ILE A 239 21.02 13.76 10.34
N THR A 240 21.31 12.58 10.87
CA THR A 240 21.51 11.38 10.06
C THR A 240 20.49 10.33 10.45
N TRP A 241 19.71 9.89 9.47
CA TRP A 241 18.75 8.82 9.64
C TRP A 241 19.30 7.52 9.06
N LYS A 242 19.27 6.46 9.85
CA LYS A 242 19.71 5.12 9.44
C LYS A 242 18.53 4.22 9.23
N ASN A 243 18.56 3.46 8.15
CA ASN A 243 17.54 2.45 7.89
C ASN A 243 17.63 1.34 8.94
N HIS A 244 16.50 1.00 9.55
CA HIS A 244 16.43 0.01 10.61
C HIS A 244 16.09 -1.41 10.10
N ILE A 245 15.91 -1.59 8.79
CA ILE A 245 15.62 -2.89 8.20
C ILE A 245 16.89 -3.74 8.17
N LYS A 246 16.87 -4.89 8.83
CA LYS A 246 18.05 -5.78 8.94
C LYS A 246 18.47 -6.38 7.59
N LEU A 247 17.57 -6.45 6.61
CA LEU A 247 17.86 -7.02 5.29
C LEU A 247 18.85 -6.18 4.48
N ILE A 248 18.99 -4.89 4.78
CA ILE A 248 19.93 -3.99 4.09
C ILE A 248 21.30 -3.92 4.78
N ASP A 249 21.39 -4.34 6.04
CA ASP A 249 22.61 -4.27 6.85
C ASP A 249 23.50 -5.48 6.59
N SER A 250 24.64 -5.26 5.94
CA SER A 250 25.60 -6.34 5.62
C SER A 250 26.23 -7.02 6.83
N SER A 251 26.08 -6.47 8.03
CA SER A 251 26.50 -7.11 9.29
C SER A 251 25.42 -7.98 9.93
N SER A 252 24.19 -7.89 9.43
CA SER A 252 23.04 -8.65 9.94
C SER A 252 23.03 -10.09 9.42
N GLU A 253 22.63 -11.04 10.25
CA GLU A 253 22.33 -12.42 9.85
C GLU A 253 21.18 -12.52 8.82
N TYR A 254 20.36 -11.44 8.70
CA TYR A 254 19.25 -11.33 7.76
C TYR A 254 19.62 -10.57 6.48
N TYR A 255 20.89 -10.24 6.28
CA TYR A 255 21.31 -9.53 5.08
C TYR A 255 20.95 -10.29 3.80
N CYS A 256 20.41 -9.56 2.83
CA CYS A 256 20.10 -10.10 1.50
C CYS A 256 20.59 -9.13 0.42
N ALA A 257 21.51 -9.60 -0.43
CA ALA A 257 22.07 -8.78 -1.50
C ALA A 257 21.02 -8.37 -2.55
N ASP A 258 19.97 -9.17 -2.74
CA ASP A 258 18.87 -8.88 -3.67
C ASP A 258 17.87 -7.85 -3.14
N PHE A 259 17.95 -7.50 -1.84
CA PHE A 259 17.00 -6.55 -1.22
C PHE A 259 17.22 -5.16 -1.79
N ILE A 260 16.18 -4.59 -2.40
CA ILE A 260 16.18 -3.25 -3.01
C ILE A 260 15.43 -2.21 -2.20
N GLY A 261 14.70 -2.63 -1.16
CA GLY A 261 14.02 -1.71 -0.27
C GLY A 261 12.81 -2.31 0.42
N GLY A 262 12.31 -1.61 1.41
CA GLY A 262 11.14 -2.06 2.16
C GLY A 262 10.65 -1.09 3.22
N LYS A 263 9.59 -1.51 3.94
CA LYS A 263 9.02 -0.74 5.05
C LYS A 263 8.55 -1.66 6.16
N THR A 264 8.97 -1.37 7.38
CA THR A 264 8.48 -2.05 8.59
C THR A 264 7.22 -1.40 9.13
N GLY A 265 6.37 -2.20 9.76
CA GLY A 265 5.23 -1.76 10.56
C GLY A 265 5.23 -2.48 11.91
N THR A 266 4.94 -1.77 12.99
CA THR A 266 4.81 -2.36 14.33
C THR A 266 3.89 -1.49 15.16
N THR A 267 2.82 -2.10 15.71
CA THR A 267 1.95 -1.59 16.76
C THR A 267 1.48 -2.77 17.60
N ASP A 268 0.85 -2.51 18.71
CA ASP A 268 0.29 -3.57 19.55
C ASP A 268 -0.79 -4.39 18.80
N GLY A 269 -1.60 -3.73 17.99
CA GLY A 269 -2.65 -4.37 17.19
C GLY A 269 -2.12 -5.10 15.96
N ALA A 270 -1.09 -4.56 15.30
CA ALA A 270 -0.54 -5.13 14.08
C ALA A 270 0.48 -6.26 14.29
N GLY A 271 1.11 -6.34 15.47
CA GLY A 271 2.34 -7.13 15.63
C GLY A 271 3.47 -6.58 14.75
N TYR A 272 4.41 -7.44 14.35
CA TYR A 272 5.54 -7.06 13.52
C TYR A 272 5.27 -7.40 12.05
N SER A 273 5.33 -6.41 11.17
CA SER A 273 5.05 -6.54 9.75
C SER A 273 6.20 -5.97 8.90
N LEU A 274 6.38 -6.49 7.70
CA LEU A 274 7.40 -6.05 6.75
C LEU A 274 6.89 -6.18 5.31
N ILE A 275 6.99 -5.11 4.56
CA ILE A 275 6.99 -5.11 3.10
C ILE A 275 8.47 -5.14 2.67
N ALA A 276 8.84 -6.05 1.80
CA ALA A 276 10.18 -6.09 1.22
C ALA A 276 10.12 -6.32 -0.29
N ALA A 277 10.96 -5.61 -1.01
CA ALA A 277 11.17 -5.77 -2.44
C ALA A 277 12.58 -6.27 -2.70
N PHE A 278 12.70 -7.18 -3.66
CA PHE A 278 13.93 -7.82 -4.06
C PHE A 278 14.06 -7.76 -5.57
N GLU A 279 15.30 -7.71 -6.07
CA GLU A 279 15.59 -7.82 -7.49
C GLU A 279 16.53 -8.99 -7.74
N ARG A 280 16.11 -9.91 -8.60
CA ARG A 280 16.91 -11.07 -9.02
C ARG A 280 16.65 -11.39 -10.49
N ASP A 281 17.71 -11.53 -11.27
CA ASP A 281 17.63 -11.93 -12.68
C ASP A 281 16.73 -10.99 -13.53
N GLY A 282 16.75 -9.69 -13.22
CA GLY A 282 15.95 -8.67 -13.90
C GLY A 282 14.47 -8.71 -13.56
N LYS A 283 14.08 -9.46 -12.52
CA LYS A 283 12.70 -9.50 -12.01
C LYS A 283 12.64 -8.94 -10.60
N THR A 284 11.52 -8.27 -10.32
CA THR A 284 11.19 -7.70 -9.02
C THR A 284 10.22 -8.63 -8.28
N TYR A 285 10.59 -9.00 -7.06
CA TYR A 285 9.77 -9.80 -6.16
C TYR A 285 9.35 -8.94 -4.97
N ILE A 286 8.06 -8.96 -4.66
CA ILE A 286 7.53 -8.24 -3.50
C ILE A 286 6.98 -9.27 -2.51
N THR A 287 7.39 -9.16 -1.25
CA THR A 287 6.83 -9.94 -0.14
C THR A 287 6.20 -9.02 0.88
N VAL A 288 5.07 -9.44 1.43
CA VAL A 288 4.43 -8.81 2.58
C VAL A 288 4.22 -9.87 3.64
N VAL A 289 4.78 -9.67 4.82
CA VAL A 289 4.50 -10.48 6.00
C VAL A 289 3.86 -9.61 7.07
N ALA A 290 2.84 -10.12 7.77
CA ALA A 290 2.09 -9.37 8.76
C ALA A 290 1.76 -10.21 10.00
N GLY A 291 1.79 -9.56 11.17
CA GLY A 291 1.44 -10.21 12.43
C GLY A 291 2.47 -11.23 12.93
N CYS A 292 3.75 -11.00 12.68
CA CYS A 292 4.83 -11.77 13.28
C CYS A 292 5.01 -11.38 14.76
N LYS A 293 5.65 -12.25 15.57
CA LYS A 293 5.78 -12.05 17.01
C LYS A 293 6.86 -11.04 17.40
N ASN A 294 7.88 -10.89 16.58
CA ASN A 294 9.02 -10.00 16.84
C ASN A 294 9.75 -9.65 15.55
N ASP A 295 10.74 -8.75 15.67
CA ASP A 295 11.54 -8.26 14.56
C ASP A 295 12.34 -9.34 13.84
N ASN A 296 12.93 -10.29 14.58
CA ASN A 296 13.70 -11.39 13.98
C ASN A 296 12.78 -12.32 13.17
N GLU A 297 11.59 -12.60 13.70
CA GLU A 297 10.62 -13.45 13.01
C GLU A 297 10.14 -12.81 11.69
N ARG A 298 9.82 -11.50 11.67
CA ARG A 298 9.42 -10.85 10.40
C ARG A 298 10.56 -10.88 9.38
N CYS A 299 11.84 -10.70 9.80
CA CYS A 299 12.96 -10.76 8.89
C CYS A 299 13.18 -12.20 8.36
N SER A 300 13.21 -13.19 9.23
CA SER A 300 13.41 -14.60 8.83
C SER A 300 12.28 -15.10 7.93
N GLN A 301 11.02 -14.77 8.25
CA GLN A 301 9.86 -15.19 7.45
C GLN A 301 9.82 -14.49 6.09
N THR A 302 10.24 -13.23 6.01
CA THR A 302 10.37 -12.51 4.73
C THR A 302 11.42 -13.17 3.83
N LEU A 303 12.61 -13.48 4.37
CA LEU A 303 13.67 -14.15 3.61
C LEU A 303 13.29 -15.57 3.20
N GLU A 304 12.70 -16.34 4.10
CA GLU A 304 12.20 -17.68 3.80
C GLU A 304 11.18 -17.65 2.66
N LEU A 305 10.21 -16.73 2.74
CA LEU A 305 9.19 -16.55 1.71
C LEU A 305 9.82 -16.17 0.36
N TYR A 306 10.72 -15.18 0.36
CA TYR A 306 11.41 -14.76 -0.84
C TYR A 306 12.24 -15.91 -1.46
N THR A 307 13.10 -16.57 -0.69
CA THR A 307 13.98 -17.60 -1.21
C THR A 307 13.27 -18.83 -1.74
N LYS A 308 12.12 -19.17 -1.16
CA LYS A 308 11.31 -20.31 -1.61
C LYS A 308 10.38 -19.99 -2.80
N THR A 309 10.05 -18.72 -3.01
CA THR A 309 9.14 -18.31 -4.10
C THR A 309 9.86 -17.68 -5.29
N ALA A 310 10.98 -17.00 -5.10
CA ALA A 310 11.82 -16.57 -6.20
C ALA A 310 12.61 -17.78 -6.75
N PRO A 311 12.49 -18.12 -8.05
CA PRO A 311 13.24 -19.25 -8.61
C PRO A 311 14.74 -19.02 -8.42
N SER A 312 15.44 -20.04 -7.89
CA SER A 312 16.88 -20.10 -7.98
C SER A 312 17.25 -20.29 -9.43
N LEU A 313 18.29 -19.59 -9.91
CA LEU A 313 18.94 -19.99 -11.17
C LEU A 313 19.21 -21.50 -11.11
N ALA A 314 18.61 -22.25 -12.03
CA ALA A 314 19.11 -23.59 -12.28
C ALA A 314 20.58 -23.41 -12.66
N ILE A 315 21.48 -23.80 -11.75
CA ILE A 315 22.90 -23.95 -12.09
C ILE A 315 22.86 -25.03 -13.16
N ASN A 316 22.92 -24.63 -14.44
CA ASN A 316 23.20 -25.53 -15.52
C ASN A 316 24.62 -26.06 -15.25
N GLN A 317 24.68 -27.26 -14.64
CA GLN A 317 25.90 -28.07 -14.51
C GLN A 317 26.30 -28.60 -15.87
#